data_cf72587979e5f1d5edf363901e0884ba
#
_entry.id   cf72587979e5f1d5edf363901e0884ba
#
_cell.length_a   1.000
_cell.length_b   1.000
_cell.length_c   1.000
_cell.angle_alpha   90.00
_cell.angle_beta   90.00
_cell.angle_gamma   90.00
#
_symmetry.space_group_name_H-M   'P 1'
#
loop_
_entity.id
_entity.type
_entity.pdbx_description
1 polymer ?
#
loop_
_entity_poly.entity_id
_entity_poly.type
_entity_poly.pdbx_seq_one_letter_code
_entity_poly.pdbx_strand_id
1 'polypeptide(L)' 'MAQLKIKLVKSTIGCPQDQKDTVRALGLRKLNSEVVKEDNAPIRGQIFKVKHLVSVEEV' A
#
# COMPACT_ATOMS: atom_id res chain seq x y z
N MET A 1 20.06 -0.01 -1.44
CA MET A 1 18.86 -0.82 -1.49
C MET A 1 17.67 0.09 -1.74
N ALA A 2 16.78 -0.32 -2.60
CA ALA A 2 15.63 0.52 -2.97
C ALA A 2 14.57 0.50 -1.88
N GLN A 3 13.94 1.64 -1.69
CA GLN A 3 12.78 1.75 -0.82
C GLN A 3 11.60 2.25 -1.66
N LEU A 4 10.40 1.90 -1.24
CA LEU A 4 9.18 2.30 -1.92
C LEU A 4 8.35 3.17 -0.99
N LYS A 5 7.95 4.31 -1.50
CA LYS A 5 7.04 5.22 -0.81
C LYS A 5 5.63 4.91 -1.30
N ILE A 6 4.77 4.49 -0.39
CA ILE A 6 3.42 4.05 -0.70
C ILE A 6 2.45 5.06 -0.10
N LYS A 7 1.57 5.58 -0.92
CA LYS A 7 0.57 6.55 -0.49
C LYS A 7 -0.82 6.02 -0.82
N LEU A 8 -1.73 6.06 0.13
CA LEU A 8 -3.11 5.67 -0.08
C LEU A 8 -3.85 6.82 -0.77
N VAL A 9 -4.20 6.62 -2.04
CA VAL A 9 -4.84 7.66 -2.85
C VAL A 9 -6.34 7.46 -3.01
N LYS A 10 -6.83 6.26 -2.70
CA LYS A 10 -8.27 5.97 -2.76
C LYS A 10 -8.72 5.31 -1.47
N SER A 11 -9.98 5.57 -1.09
CA SER A 11 -10.57 4.95 0.09
C SER A 11 -10.71 3.44 -0.08
N THR A 12 -10.58 2.70 1.02
CA THR A 12 -10.81 1.26 1.05
C THR A 12 -12.28 0.92 1.28
N ILE A 13 -13.15 1.91 1.40
CA ILE A 13 -14.58 1.70 1.59
C ILE A 13 -15.13 0.97 0.36
N GLY A 14 -15.84 -0.12 0.57
CA GLY A 14 -16.38 -0.93 -0.51
C GLY A 14 -15.43 -1.96 -1.07
N CYS A 15 -14.19 -2.01 -0.60
CA CYS A 15 -13.22 -3.02 -1.03
C CYS A 15 -13.40 -4.32 -0.28
N PRO A 16 -12.97 -5.47 -0.88
CA PRO A 16 -12.96 -6.74 -0.15
C PRO A 16 -12.11 -6.66 1.12
N GLN A 17 -12.43 -7.50 2.09
CA GLN A 17 -11.76 -7.47 3.38
C GLN A 17 -10.25 -7.76 3.26
N ASP A 18 -9.85 -8.66 2.38
CA ASP A 18 -8.44 -8.98 2.21
C ASP A 18 -7.65 -7.78 1.68
N GLN A 19 -8.26 -6.94 0.85
CA GLN A 19 -7.60 -5.71 0.39
C GLN A 19 -7.47 -4.69 1.54
N LYS A 20 -8.50 -4.56 2.37
CA LYS A 20 -8.44 -3.71 3.55
C LYS A 20 -7.35 -4.17 4.50
N ASP A 21 -7.26 -5.47 4.72
CA ASP A 21 -6.23 -6.05 5.59
C ASP A 21 -4.84 -5.80 5.02
N THR A 22 -4.67 -5.91 3.71
CA THR A 22 -3.39 -5.65 3.05
C THR A 22 -2.97 -4.19 3.22
N VAL A 23 -3.89 -3.26 3.03
CA VAL A 23 -3.62 -1.84 3.22
C VAL A 23 -3.22 -1.57 4.67
N ARG A 24 -3.92 -2.18 5.62
CA ARG A 24 -3.58 -2.04 7.03
C ARG A 24 -2.20 -2.63 7.34
N ALA A 25 -1.88 -3.77 6.75
CA ALA A 25 -0.57 -4.41 6.92
C ALA A 25 0.56 -3.52 6.40
N LEU A 26 0.30 -2.74 5.37
CA LEU A 26 1.27 -1.77 4.86
C LEU A 26 1.42 -0.55 5.76
N GLY A 27 0.53 -0.36 6.72
CA GLY A 27 0.56 0.77 7.64
C GLY A 27 -0.27 1.96 7.19
N LEU A 28 -1.04 1.80 6.12
CA LEU A 28 -1.90 2.86 5.60
C LEU A 28 -3.26 2.78 6.30
N ARG A 29 -3.62 3.80 7.04
CA ARG A 29 -4.86 3.78 7.82
C ARG A 29 -5.91 4.76 7.31
N LYS A 30 -5.46 5.86 6.72
CA LYS A 30 -6.35 6.93 6.28
C LYS A 30 -6.03 7.28 4.84
N LEU A 31 -6.98 7.90 4.17
CA LEU A 31 -6.74 8.48 2.85
C LEU A 31 -5.58 9.47 2.95
N ASN A 32 -4.71 9.43 1.97
CA ASN A 32 -3.49 10.25 1.90
C ASN A 32 -2.40 9.88 2.92
N SER A 33 -2.53 8.74 3.60
CA SER A 33 -1.44 8.22 4.44
C SER A 33 -0.27 7.80 3.56
N GLU A 34 0.94 8.03 4.04
CA GLU A 34 2.16 7.66 3.34
C GLU A 34 3.03 6.80 4.24
N VAL A 35 3.65 5.78 3.66
CA VAL A 35 4.63 4.95 4.36
C VAL A 35 5.79 4.65 3.42
N VAL A 36 6.95 4.41 4.00
CA VAL A 36 8.13 3.98 3.24
C VAL A 36 8.46 2.56 3.68
N LYS A 37 8.56 1.66 2.73
CA LYS A 37 8.86 0.25 2.96
C LYS A 37 10.02 -0.19 2.09
N GLU A 38 10.75 -1.21 2.54
CA GLU A 38 11.80 -1.79 1.73
C GLU A 38 11.20 -2.49 0.52
N ASP A 39 11.92 -2.42 -0.59
CA ASP A 39 11.52 -3.10 -1.82
C ASP A 39 11.93 -4.57 -1.73
N ASN A 40 11.00 -5.42 -1.34
CA ASN A 40 11.22 -6.86 -1.28
C ASN A 40 9.97 -7.60 -1.77
N ALA A 41 10.10 -8.91 -1.98
CA ALA A 41 9.04 -9.70 -2.59
C ALA A 41 7.73 -9.67 -1.80
N PRO A 42 7.70 -9.85 -0.46
CA PRO A 42 6.44 -9.76 0.28
C PRO A 42 5.74 -8.43 0.15
N ILE A 43 6.52 -7.33 0.20
CA ILE A 43 5.95 -5.98 0.08
C ILE A 43 5.40 -5.76 -1.31
N ARG A 44 6.12 -6.20 -2.34
CA ARG A 44 5.65 -6.07 -3.72
C ARG A 44 4.35 -6.84 -3.94
N GLY A 45 4.23 -8.03 -3.36
CA GLY A 45 3.00 -8.82 -3.44
C GLY A 45 1.82 -8.09 -2.80
N GLN A 46 2.03 -7.48 -1.66
CA GLN A 46 0.98 -6.70 -0.99
C GLN A 46 0.58 -5.48 -1.81
N ILE A 47 1.57 -4.76 -2.35
CA ILE A 47 1.32 -3.59 -3.20
C ILE A 47 0.52 -4.00 -4.44
N PHE A 48 0.87 -5.12 -5.05
CA PHE A 48 0.19 -5.59 -6.25
C PHE A 48 -1.30 -5.82 -6.00
N LYS A 49 -1.66 -6.33 -4.82
CA LYS A 49 -3.07 -6.56 -4.48
C LYS A 49 -3.87 -5.27 -4.40
N VAL A 50 -3.25 -4.19 -3.98
CA VAL A 50 -3.95 -2.93 -3.73
C VAL A 50 -3.41 -1.77 -4.56
N LYS A 51 -2.67 -2.06 -5.63
CA LYS A 51 -2.06 -1.01 -6.45
C LYS A 51 -3.07 -0.04 -7.05
N HIS A 52 -4.32 -0.47 -7.19
CA HIS A 52 -5.39 0.41 -7.68
C HIS A 52 -5.87 1.39 -6.61
N LEU A 53 -5.44 1.19 -5.36
CA LEU A 53 -5.81 2.05 -4.24
C LEU A 53 -4.66 2.93 -3.78
N VAL A 54 -3.44 2.58 -4.15
CA VAL A 54 -2.24 3.26 -3.66
C VAL A 54 -1.38 3.75 -4.82
N SER A 55 -0.56 4.76 -4.53
CA SER A 55 0.48 5.23 -5.43
C SER A 55 1.82 4.84 -4.85
N VAL A 56 2.70 4.30 -5.68
CA VAL A 56 4.02 3.82 -5.26
C VAL A 56 5.10 4.58 -6.00
N GLU A 57 6.07 5.09 -5.26
CA GLU A 57 7.23 5.77 -5.82
C GLU A 57 8.49 5.14 -5.27
N GLU A 58 9.50 5.03 -6.11
CA GLU A 58 10.83 4.66 -5.66
C GLU A 58 11.52 5.85 -5.03
N VAL A 59 12.13 5.62 -3.87
CA VAL A 59 12.90 6.65 -3.17
C VAL A 59 14.32 6.20 -2.89
#